data_7eec53469c3ad145c28013b4e69d019d
#
_entry.id   7eec53469c3ad145c28013b4e69d019d
#
_cell.length_a   1.000
_cell.length_b   1.000
_cell.length_c   1.000
_cell.angle_alpha   90.00
_cell.angle_beta   90.00
_cell.angle_gamma   90.00
#
_symmetry.space_group_name_H-M   'P 1'
#
loop_
_entity.id
_entity.type
_entity.pdbx_description
1 polymer ?
#
loop_
_entity_poly.entity_id
_entity_poly.type
_entity_poly.pdbx_seq_one_letter_code
_entity_poly.pdbx_strand_id
1 'polypeptide(L)'
;MGKIINTAYPITTVNGIKVNTSKQCHSSNKENYSTRSIDYIVLHYTGKDTASANANYFTGANRQASAHYFVDDNSIYQSVELRDKAWHCGGSTYYHSHCRNTNSVGIEMCCTAGNY
;
A
#
# COMPACT_ATOMS: atom_id res chain seq x y z
N MET A 1 -0.86 12.21 17.70
CA MET A 1 -1.37 12.86 16.49
C MET A 1 -0.54 12.43 15.28
N GLY A 2 -1.20 12.03 14.23
CA GLY A 2 -0.52 11.52 13.06
C GLY A 2 0.00 12.59 12.11
N LYS A 3 0.72 12.13 11.09
CA LYS A 3 1.20 12.97 10.01
C LYS A 3 0.08 13.26 9.02
N ILE A 4 -0.17 14.52 8.71
CA ILE A 4 -1.16 14.92 7.70
C ILE A 4 -0.55 14.75 6.30
N ILE A 5 -1.23 14.02 5.45
CA ILE A 5 -0.82 13.78 4.06
C ILE A 5 -1.93 14.24 3.12
N ASN A 6 -1.59 15.17 2.24
CA ASN A 6 -2.49 15.67 1.20
C ASN A 6 -1.87 15.61 -0.20
N THR A 7 -0.72 14.96 -0.34
CA THR A 7 0.01 14.79 -1.59
C THR A 7 -0.08 13.33 -2.02
N ALA A 8 -0.35 13.10 -3.31
CA ALA A 8 -0.50 11.75 -3.86
C ALA A 8 0.78 10.93 -3.72
N TYR A 9 1.92 11.50 -4.09
CA TYR A 9 3.19 10.81 -4.17
C TYR A 9 4.29 11.59 -3.43
N PRO A 10 4.22 11.66 -2.08
CA PRO A 10 5.19 12.46 -1.32
C PRO A 10 6.58 11.84 -1.27
N ILE A 11 6.70 10.54 -1.55
CA ILE A 11 7.98 9.83 -1.56
C ILE A 11 8.23 9.38 -2.99
N THR A 12 9.32 9.87 -3.59
CA THR A 12 9.64 9.57 -4.99
C THR A 12 10.86 8.65 -5.13
N THR A 13 11.72 8.61 -4.12
CA THR A 13 12.94 7.82 -4.13
C THR A 13 13.25 7.36 -2.71
N VAL A 14 13.67 6.12 -2.58
CA VAL A 14 14.12 5.56 -1.30
C VAL A 14 15.43 4.83 -1.56
N ASN A 15 16.53 5.27 -0.91
CA ASN A 15 17.85 4.64 -1.03
C ASN A 15 18.30 4.50 -2.49
N GLY A 16 18.02 5.52 -3.33
CA GLY A 16 18.38 5.49 -4.74
C GLY A 16 17.41 4.71 -5.62
N ILE A 17 16.43 4.03 -5.05
CA ILE A 17 15.42 3.29 -5.82
C ILE A 17 14.23 4.22 -6.06
N LYS A 18 13.91 4.45 -7.33
CA LYS A 18 12.76 5.28 -7.71
C LYS A 18 11.46 4.54 -7.42
N VAL A 19 10.51 5.24 -6.81
CA VAL A 19 9.16 4.71 -6.61
C VAL A 19 8.43 4.70 -7.94
N ASN A 20 7.98 3.52 -8.36
CA ASN A 20 7.25 3.32 -9.61
C ASN A 20 5.75 3.52 -9.37
N THR A 21 5.16 4.47 -10.09
CA THR A 21 3.72 4.79 -9.97
C THR A 21 2.91 4.33 -11.18
N SER A 22 3.48 3.50 -12.05
CA SER A 22 2.83 3.08 -13.31
C SER A 22 1.72 2.04 -13.13
N LYS A 23 1.65 1.38 -11.96
CA LYS A 23 0.67 0.32 -11.71
C LYS A 23 -0.29 0.73 -10.59
N GLN A 24 -1.07 1.76 -10.84
CA GLN A 24 -2.08 2.24 -9.89
C GLN A 24 -3.22 1.23 -9.77
N CYS A 25 -3.69 1.00 -8.56
CA CYS A 25 -4.80 0.09 -8.35
C CYS A 25 -6.07 0.61 -9.02
N HIS A 26 -6.94 -0.30 -9.39
CA HIS A 26 -8.25 0.05 -9.93
C HIS A 26 -9.05 0.83 -8.87
N SER A 27 -9.81 1.83 -9.30
CA SER A 27 -10.57 2.70 -8.39
C SER A 27 -11.55 1.93 -7.50
N SER A 28 -11.99 0.74 -7.93
CA SER A 28 -12.88 -0.11 -7.13
C SER A 28 -12.19 -0.75 -5.92
N ASN A 29 -10.86 -0.65 -5.80
CA ASN A 29 -10.10 -1.30 -4.74
C ASN A 29 -9.64 -0.34 -3.64
N LYS A 30 -10.06 0.92 -3.69
CA LYS A 30 -9.63 1.94 -2.72
C LYS A 30 -10.71 3.00 -2.55
N GLU A 31 -10.47 3.94 -1.63
CA GLU A 31 -11.30 5.12 -1.49
C GLU A 31 -10.46 6.39 -1.59
N ASN A 32 -10.96 7.37 -2.35
CA ASN A 32 -10.32 8.68 -2.50
C ASN A 32 -10.64 9.54 -1.28
N TYR A 33 -9.60 9.96 -0.56
CA TYR A 33 -9.75 10.84 0.60
C TYR A 33 -9.17 12.23 0.33
N SER A 34 -8.16 12.32 -0.52
CA SER A 34 -7.41 13.55 -0.85
C SER A 34 -6.57 14.11 0.30
N THR A 35 -6.98 13.87 1.53
CA THR A 35 -6.25 14.29 2.75
C THR A 35 -6.58 13.30 3.85
N ARG A 36 -5.58 12.89 4.61
CA ARG A 36 -5.80 12.06 5.80
C ARG A 36 -4.63 12.18 6.77
N SER A 37 -4.88 11.79 8.01
CA SER A 37 -3.87 11.73 9.06
C SER A 37 -3.39 10.30 9.19
N ILE A 38 -2.07 10.08 9.13
CA ILE A 38 -1.47 8.76 9.24
C ILE A 38 -0.79 8.63 10.59
N ASP A 39 -1.24 7.65 11.36
CA ASP A 39 -0.73 7.34 12.70
C ASP A 39 0.12 6.08 12.70
N TYR A 40 -0.11 5.16 11.75
CA TYR A 40 0.47 3.81 11.77
C TYR A 40 1.02 3.42 10.42
N ILE A 41 2.06 2.59 10.44
CA ILE A 41 2.57 1.87 9.27
C ILE A 41 2.36 0.39 9.55
N VAL A 42 1.71 -0.31 8.61
CA VAL A 42 1.42 -1.73 8.73
C VAL A 42 2.20 -2.50 7.67
N LEU A 43 3.01 -3.43 8.12
CA LEU A 43 3.77 -4.30 7.23
C LEU A 43 3.01 -5.61 7.05
N HIS A 44 2.79 -5.97 5.79
CA HIS A 44 2.20 -7.24 5.38
C HIS A 44 3.22 -8.00 4.54
N TYR A 45 2.96 -9.26 4.27
CA TYR A 45 3.73 -10.01 3.30
C TYR A 45 2.78 -10.79 2.39
N THR A 46 3.11 -10.85 1.11
CA THR A 46 2.22 -11.44 0.10
C THR A 46 2.31 -12.95 0.03
N GLY A 47 3.43 -13.50 0.51
CA GLY A 47 3.68 -14.95 0.45
C GLY A 47 4.27 -15.42 -0.86
N LYS A 48 4.25 -14.62 -1.93
CA LYS A 48 4.78 -15.00 -3.24
C LYS A 48 4.92 -13.81 -4.18
N ASP A 49 5.62 -14.03 -5.28
CA ASP A 49 5.74 -13.13 -6.42
C ASP A 49 6.50 -11.83 -6.14
N THR A 50 6.78 -11.09 -7.20
CA THR A 50 7.48 -9.82 -7.14
C THR A 50 6.55 -8.68 -6.76
N ALA A 51 7.12 -7.54 -6.41
CA ALA A 51 6.34 -6.31 -6.18
C ALA A 51 5.57 -5.93 -7.44
N SER A 52 6.18 -6.03 -8.61
CA SER A 52 5.54 -5.73 -9.89
C SER A 52 4.32 -6.61 -10.15
N ALA A 53 4.44 -7.92 -9.94
CA ALA A 53 3.33 -8.86 -10.17
C ALA A 53 2.18 -8.61 -9.19
N ASN A 54 2.50 -8.36 -7.92
CA ASN A 54 1.49 -8.06 -6.92
C ASN A 54 0.78 -6.73 -7.20
N ALA A 55 1.52 -5.69 -7.54
CA ALA A 55 0.93 -4.40 -7.90
C ALA A 55 0.02 -4.54 -9.12
N ASN A 56 0.46 -5.33 -10.11
CA ASN A 56 -0.32 -5.56 -11.33
C ASN A 56 -1.66 -6.23 -11.04
N TYR A 57 -1.71 -7.15 -10.10
CA TYR A 57 -2.95 -7.83 -9.72
C TYR A 57 -4.05 -6.83 -9.32
N PHE A 58 -3.68 -5.80 -8.56
CA PHE A 58 -4.64 -4.81 -8.05
C PHE A 58 -5.01 -3.73 -9.08
N THR A 59 -4.42 -3.75 -10.28
CA THR A 59 -4.93 -2.92 -11.39
C THR A 59 -6.26 -3.45 -11.92
N GLY A 60 -6.60 -4.71 -11.61
CA GLY A 60 -7.88 -5.31 -11.97
C GLY A 60 -8.98 -4.89 -10.99
N ALA A 61 -10.22 -4.83 -11.51
CA ALA A 61 -11.37 -4.37 -10.74
C ALA A 61 -11.83 -5.38 -9.68
N ASN A 62 -12.45 -4.86 -8.63
CA ASN A 62 -13.19 -5.64 -7.63
C ASN A 62 -12.35 -6.69 -6.89
N ARG A 63 -11.10 -6.36 -6.57
CA ARG A 63 -10.24 -7.21 -5.75
C ARG A 63 -10.59 -7.13 -4.27
N GLN A 64 -11.27 -6.05 -3.84
CA GLN A 64 -11.74 -5.82 -2.46
C GLN A 64 -10.59 -5.71 -1.46
N ALA A 65 -9.43 -5.34 -1.94
CA ALA A 65 -8.22 -5.15 -1.14
C ALA A 65 -7.26 -4.25 -1.90
N SER A 66 -6.35 -3.62 -1.20
CA SER A 66 -5.25 -2.85 -1.79
C SER A 66 -4.21 -2.52 -0.74
N ALA A 67 -3.04 -2.04 -1.18
CA ALA A 67 -1.99 -1.52 -0.30
C ALA A 67 -1.40 -0.27 -0.96
N HIS A 68 -0.78 0.58 -0.16
CA HIS A 68 -0.13 1.77 -0.71
C HIS A 68 1.12 1.40 -1.49
N TYR A 69 1.94 0.49 -0.93
CA TYR A 69 3.21 0.10 -1.52
C TYR A 69 3.36 -1.41 -1.61
N PHE A 70 3.98 -1.85 -2.70
CA PHE A 70 4.50 -3.21 -2.86
C PHE A 70 6.01 -3.10 -3.04
N VAL A 71 6.77 -3.80 -2.21
CA VAL A 71 8.24 -3.71 -2.22
C VAL A 71 8.85 -5.11 -2.30
N ASP A 72 9.98 -5.20 -2.99
CA ASP A 72 10.82 -6.40 -3.01
C ASP A 72 12.29 -5.98 -2.94
N ASP A 73 13.22 -6.90 -3.22
CA ASP A 73 14.66 -6.66 -3.05
C ASP A 73 15.18 -5.48 -3.87
N ASN A 74 14.54 -5.14 -4.98
CA ASN A 74 15.08 -4.15 -5.92
C ASN A 74 14.06 -3.20 -6.51
N SER A 75 12.80 -3.23 -6.06
CA SER A 75 11.77 -2.35 -6.61
C SER A 75 10.76 -1.91 -5.57
N ILE A 76 10.16 -0.74 -5.82
CA ILE A 76 9.11 -0.15 -5.00
C ILE A 76 8.01 0.30 -5.95
N TYR A 77 6.81 -0.25 -5.78
CA TYR A 77 5.61 0.16 -6.52
C TYR A 77 4.64 0.84 -5.59
N GLN A 78 4.21 2.05 -5.93
CA GLN A 78 3.12 2.72 -5.24
C GLN A 78 1.82 2.48 -6.00
N SER A 79 0.94 1.70 -5.41
CA SER A 79 -0.32 1.26 -6.01
C SER A 79 -1.49 2.17 -5.64
N VAL A 80 -1.48 2.73 -4.43
CA VAL A 80 -2.48 3.67 -3.95
C VAL A 80 -1.76 4.97 -3.56
N GLU A 81 -2.34 6.10 -3.96
CA GLU A 81 -1.86 7.41 -3.54
C GLU A 81 -1.88 7.50 -2.01
N LEU A 82 -0.82 8.02 -1.41
CA LEU A 82 -0.68 8.02 0.05
C LEU A 82 -1.77 8.82 0.75
N ARG A 83 -2.31 9.84 0.10
CA ARG A 83 -3.42 10.65 0.60
C ARG A 83 -4.77 9.93 0.58
N ASP A 84 -4.82 8.73 -0.03
CA ASP A 84 -6.05 7.95 -0.17
C ASP A 84 -6.02 6.72 0.73
N LYS A 85 -7.21 6.16 0.96
CA LYS A 85 -7.39 5.00 1.83
C LYS A 85 -7.21 3.71 1.03
N ALA A 86 -6.22 2.90 1.40
CA ALA A 86 -6.09 1.53 0.90
C ALA A 86 -6.83 0.57 1.84
N TRP A 87 -7.24 -0.56 1.30
CA TRP A 87 -7.97 -1.59 2.04
C TRP A 87 -7.02 -2.75 2.38
N HIS A 88 -6.32 -2.64 3.51
CA HIS A 88 -5.31 -3.61 3.93
C HIS A 88 -5.45 -4.11 5.38
N CYS A 89 -6.27 -3.45 6.20
CA CYS A 89 -6.52 -3.82 7.59
C CYS A 89 -7.90 -4.50 7.76
N GLY A 90 -8.35 -5.22 6.73
CA GLY A 90 -9.65 -5.86 6.71
C GLY A 90 -9.73 -7.08 7.62
N GLY A 91 -10.90 -7.72 7.61
CA GLY A 91 -11.16 -8.90 8.39
C GLY A 91 -12.27 -8.66 9.41
N SER A 92 -12.65 -9.72 10.12
CA SER A 92 -13.72 -9.66 11.11
C SER A 92 -13.28 -9.06 12.44
N THR A 93 -11.96 -9.04 12.70
CA THR A 93 -11.38 -8.45 13.90
C THR A 93 -10.11 -7.68 13.54
N TYR A 94 -9.78 -6.69 14.38
CA TYR A 94 -8.56 -5.90 14.21
C TYR A 94 -7.48 -6.37 15.18
N TYR A 95 -6.24 -6.40 14.73
CA TYR A 95 -5.09 -6.74 15.58
C TYR A 95 -4.75 -5.62 16.56
N HIS A 96 -5.05 -4.39 16.21
CA HIS A 96 -4.74 -3.22 17.03
C HIS A 96 -6.01 -2.44 17.31
N SER A 97 -6.15 -1.93 18.53
CA SER A 97 -7.37 -1.24 18.99
C SER A 97 -7.66 0.06 18.22
N HIS A 98 -6.65 0.70 17.63
CA HIS A 98 -6.81 2.00 16.97
C HIS A 98 -6.39 2.02 15.50
N CYS A 99 -5.57 1.08 15.04
CA CYS A 99 -5.09 1.05 13.66
C CYS A 99 -6.19 0.60 12.72
N ARG A 100 -6.47 1.43 11.71
CA ARG A 100 -7.50 1.17 10.68
C ARG A 100 -6.97 1.56 9.32
N ASN A 101 -7.69 1.21 8.26
CA ASN A 101 -7.36 1.65 6.90
C ASN A 101 -7.29 3.16 6.79
N THR A 102 -8.12 3.88 7.54
CA THR A 102 -8.21 5.34 7.46
C THR A 102 -6.97 6.05 7.99
N ASN A 103 -6.24 5.46 8.93
CA ASN A 103 -5.14 6.13 9.63
C ASN A 103 -3.79 5.40 9.49
N SER A 104 -3.65 4.54 8.49
CA SER A 104 -2.43 3.76 8.32
C SER A 104 -1.94 3.74 6.87
N VAL A 105 -0.68 3.38 6.72
CA VAL A 105 -0.05 3.05 5.43
C VAL A 105 0.14 1.55 5.39
N GLY A 106 -0.34 0.90 4.32
CA GLY A 106 -0.11 -0.51 4.08
C GLY A 106 1.07 -0.72 3.16
N ILE A 107 2.04 -1.51 3.60
CA ILE A 107 3.22 -1.88 2.82
C ILE A 107 3.27 -3.40 2.74
N GLU A 108 3.21 -3.93 1.51
CA GLU A 108 3.31 -5.36 1.25
C GLU A 108 4.75 -5.71 0.88
N MET A 109 5.35 -6.57 1.67
CA MET A 109 6.66 -7.14 1.36
C MET A 109 6.47 -8.35 0.44
N CYS A 110 7.16 -8.35 -0.70
CA CYS A 110 7.00 -9.37 -1.74
C CYS A 110 8.31 -10.12 -1.94
N CYS A 111 8.21 -11.44 -2.05
CA CYS A 111 9.38 -12.28 -2.30
C CYS A 111 8.95 -13.60 -2.91
N THR A 112 9.50 -13.93 -4.09
CA THR A 112 9.19 -15.19 -4.78
C THR A 112 9.67 -16.41 -3.99
N ALA A 113 10.74 -16.25 -3.20
CA ALA A 113 11.33 -17.34 -2.41
C ALA A 113 10.82 -17.39 -0.97
N GLY A 114 9.96 -16.48 -0.57
CA GLY A 114 9.46 -16.42 0.81
C GLY A 114 10.45 -15.88 1.84
N ASN A 115 11.53 -15.24 1.41
CA ASN A 115 12.58 -14.70 2.28
C ASN A 115 12.35 -13.20 2.50
N TYR A 116 11.48 -12.89 3.43
CA TYR A 116 11.14 -11.49 3.74
C TYR A 116 12.15 -10.80 4.72
#